data_51983c0fac6d4e28eff97e582b05dbdf
#
_entry.id   51983c0fac6d4e28eff97e582b05dbdf
#
_cell.length_a   1.000
_cell.length_b   1.000
_cell.length_c   1.000
_cell.angle_alpha   90.00
_cell.angle_beta   90.00
_cell.angle_gamma   90.00
#
_symmetry.space_group_name_H-M   'P 1'
#
loop_
_entity.id
_entity.type
_entity.pdbx_description
1 polymer ?
#
loop_
_entity_poly.entity_id
_entity_poly.type
_entity_poly.pdbx_seq_one_letter_code
_entity_poly.pdbx_strand_id
1 'polypeptide(L)'
;MKVNIEYLADHPDSIAILAGWLFEEWGHRSPDGNAHGMLDTLKERLNRDKLPLALVALRDNEPLGTVSLKLKEVEIRPQYEHWLGTLFVQGSHRGKGIGSWLIEAATKEANRLGIGELYLYTRNQENERLYAKLGWVVVERVEYQGRPAVIMKRVLAESDV
;
A
#
# COMPACT_ATOMS: atom_id res chain seq x y z
N MET A 1 -21.37 9.95 -1.87
CA MET A 1 -20.26 10.19 -0.94
C MET A 1 -18.99 10.38 -1.75
N LYS A 2 -18.34 11.52 -1.58
CA LYS A 2 -17.14 11.83 -2.36
C LYS A 2 -15.90 11.47 -1.58
N VAL A 3 -15.09 10.57 -2.13
CA VAL A 3 -13.80 10.17 -1.56
C VAL A 3 -12.70 10.74 -2.45
N ASN A 4 -11.76 11.45 -1.83
CA ASN A 4 -10.58 11.95 -2.51
C ASN A 4 -9.37 11.14 -2.09
N ILE A 5 -8.48 10.84 -3.03
CA ILE A 5 -7.21 10.18 -2.72
C ILE A 5 -6.10 11.16 -2.98
N GLU A 6 -5.31 11.44 -1.94
CA GLU A 6 -4.31 12.50 -1.94
C GLU A 6 -3.00 12.01 -1.31
N TYR A 7 -1.94 12.78 -1.49
CA TYR A 7 -0.67 12.47 -0.84
C TYR A 7 -0.79 12.64 0.66
N LEU A 8 -0.28 11.68 1.40
CA LEU A 8 -0.22 11.81 2.86
C LEU A 8 0.57 13.05 3.28
N ALA A 9 1.56 13.43 2.46
CA ALA A 9 2.35 14.65 2.69
C ALA A 9 1.50 15.91 2.82
N ASP A 10 0.33 15.94 2.17
CA ASP A 10 -0.59 17.08 2.24
C ASP A 10 -1.54 17.02 3.42
N HIS A 11 -1.52 15.92 4.17
CA HIS A 11 -2.46 15.69 5.27
C HIS A 11 -1.72 15.14 6.51
N PRO A 12 -0.77 15.92 7.06
CA PRO A 12 0.01 15.45 8.22
C PRO A 12 -0.85 15.13 9.44
N ASP A 13 -2.03 15.75 9.55
CA ASP A 13 -2.95 15.47 10.66
C ASP A 13 -3.52 14.05 10.61
N SER A 14 -3.47 13.39 9.46
CA SER A 14 -3.95 12.02 9.32
C SER A 14 -2.93 10.99 9.79
N ILE A 15 -1.66 11.35 9.93
CA ILE A 15 -0.58 10.39 10.22
C ILE A 15 -0.84 9.64 11.52
N ALA A 16 -1.20 10.35 12.59
CA ALA A 16 -1.41 9.71 13.90
C ALA A 16 -2.58 8.72 13.88
N ILE A 17 -3.67 9.09 13.20
CA ILE A 17 -4.85 8.23 13.08
C ILE A 17 -4.50 6.98 12.28
N LEU A 18 -3.84 7.14 11.14
CA LEU A 18 -3.43 6.02 10.30
C LEU A 18 -2.44 5.11 11.03
N ALA A 19 -1.47 5.70 11.73
CA ALA A 19 -0.50 4.91 12.51
C ALA A 19 -1.20 4.04 13.55
N GLY A 20 -2.21 4.58 14.22
CA GLY A 20 -3.01 3.82 15.19
C GLY A 20 -3.72 2.63 14.54
N TRP A 21 -4.36 2.84 13.40
CA TRP A 21 -5.04 1.76 12.69
C TRP A 21 -4.07 0.68 12.19
N LEU A 22 -2.93 1.09 11.65
CA LEU A 22 -1.93 0.15 11.17
C LEU A 22 -1.31 -0.63 12.31
N PHE A 23 -1.11 -0.01 13.46
CA PHE A 23 -0.62 -0.70 14.64
C PHE A 23 -1.61 -1.76 15.12
N GLU A 24 -2.90 -1.43 15.18
CA GLU A 24 -3.93 -2.40 15.58
C GLU A 24 -3.98 -3.59 14.62
N GLU A 25 -3.82 -3.35 13.32
CA GLU A 25 -3.89 -4.41 12.32
C GLU A 25 -2.63 -5.28 12.29
N TRP A 26 -1.45 -4.67 12.35
CA TRP A 26 -0.19 -5.37 12.14
C TRP A 26 0.86 -5.19 13.22
N GLY A 27 0.71 -4.23 14.10
CA GLY A 27 1.77 -3.84 15.03
C GLY A 27 2.26 -4.92 15.97
N HIS A 28 1.36 -5.79 16.42
CA HIS A 28 1.74 -6.88 17.33
C HIS A 28 2.48 -8.02 16.65
N ARG A 29 2.64 -7.97 15.33
CA ARG A 29 3.44 -8.93 14.56
C ARG A 29 4.83 -8.39 14.28
N SER A 30 5.08 -7.14 14.61
CA SER A 30 6.38 -6.50 14.43
C SER A 30 7.25 -6.76 15.65
N PRO A 31 8.55 -7.02 15.46
CA PRO A 31 9.48 -7.12 16.59
C PRO A 31 9.51 -5.88 17.46
N ASP A 32 9.28 -4.72 16.88
CA ASP A 32 9.29 -3.44 17.59
C ASP A 32 7.96 -3.11 18.24
N GLY A 33 6.90 -3.76 17.84
CA GLY A 33 5.59 -3.83 18.48
C GLY A 33 5.01 -2.58 19.13
N ASN A 34 5.35 -1.37 18.68
CA ASN A 34 4.82 -0.16 19.29
C ASN A 34 4.25 0.82 18.26
N ALA A 35 3.28 1.61 18.71
CA ALA A 35 2.61 2.59 17.86
C ALA A 35 3.57 3.69 17.37
N HIS A 36 4.61 3.97 18.13
CA HIS A 36 5.58 4.99 17.79
C HIS A 36 6.40 4.62 16.56
N GLY A 37 6.77 3.34 16.43
CA GLY A 37 7.46 2.84 15.24
C GLY A 37 6.61 2.97 13.99
N MET A 38 5.30 2.72 14.09
CA MET A 38 4.38 2.88 12.98
C MET A 38 4.26 4.34 12.55
N LEU A 39 4.23 5.25 13.54
CA LEU A 39 4.21 6.69 13.27
C LEU A 39 5.45 7.12 12.51
N ASP A 40 6.63 6.70 12.96
CA ASP A 40 7.90 7.03 12.31
C ASP A 40 7.95 6.48 10.88
N THR A 41 7.44 5.28 10.68
CA THR A 41 7.39 4.65 9.37
C THR A 41 6.56 5.49 8.39
N LEU A 42 5.40 5.98 8.82
CA LEU A 42 4.56 6.82 7.95
C LEU A 42 5.23 8.17 7.66
N LYS A 43 5.95 8.73 8.63
CA LYS A 43 6.67 9.98 8.41
C LYS A 43 7.76 9.86 7.35
N GLU A 44 8.30 8.68 7.13
CA GLU A 44 9.26 8.45 6.06
C GLU A 44 8.62 8.45 4.68
N ARG A 45 7.28 8.36 4.58
CA ARG A 45 6.53 8.23 3.34
C ARG A 45 5.84 9.51 2.91
N LEU A 46 6.39 10.66 3.29
CA LEU A 46 5.82 11.98 2.95
C LEU A 46 6.45 12.56 1.68
N ASN A 47 6.87 11.71 0.78
CA ASN A 47 7.38 12.11 -0.52
C ASN A 47 6.25 12.19 -1.54
N ARG A 48 6.48 12.93 -2.62
CA ARG A 48 5.55 13.06 -3.75
C ARG A 48 6.15 12.57 -5.06
N ASP A 49 7.46 12.74 -5.22
CA ASP A 49 8.14 12.48 -6.50
C ASP A 49 9.16 11.35 -6.40
N LYS A 50 9.15 10.63 -5.31
CA LYS A 50 10.02 9.47 -5.11
C LYS A 50 9.41 8.54 -4.06
N LEU A 51 9.88 7.30 -4.04
CA LEU A 51 9.49 6.32 -3.03
C LEU A 51 10.44 6.43 -1.82
N PRO A 52 9.97 6.09 -0.62
CA PRO A 52 8.61 5.65 -0.34
C PRO A 52 7.63 6.82 -0.28
N LEU A 53 6.41 6.57 -0.69
CA LEU A 53 5.34 7.55 -0.55
C LEU A 53 4.04 6.87 -0.12
N ALA A 54 3.16 7.61 0.54
CA ALA A 54 1.86 7.11 0.95
C ALA A 54 0.76 8.01 0.41
N LEU A 55 -0.36 7.35 0.06
CA LEU A 55 -1.59 8.02 -0.31
C LEU A 55 -2.61 7.78 0.79
N VAL A 56 -3.53 8.71 0.95
CA VAL A 56 -4.61 8.61 1.92
C VAL A 56 -5.94 8.86 1.21
N ALA A 57 -6.92 8.02 1.54
CA ALA A 57 -8.30 8.22 1.09
C ALA A 57 -9.02 9.06 2.13
N LEU A 58 -9.65 10.13 1.72
CA LEU A 58 -10.28 11.11 2.60
C LEU A 58 -11.74 11.36 2.20
N ARG A 59 -12.57 11.54 3.21
CA ARG A 59 -13.91 12.07 3.05
C ARG A 59 -14.06 13.22 4.04
N ASP A 60 -14.35 14.41 3.53
CA ASP A 60 -14.47 15.61 4.36
C ASP A 60 -13.24 15.80 5.27
N ASN A 61 -12.06 15.58 4.72
CA ASN A 61 -10.76 15.67 5.39
C ASN A 61 -10.54 14.60 6.47
N GLU A 62 -11.42 13.61 6.60
CA GLU A 62 -11.22 12.50 7.52
C GLU A 62 -10.65 11.29 6.79
N PRO A 63 -9.59 10.66 7.32
CA PRO A 63 -8.99 9.50 6.66
C PRO A 63 -9.90 8.29 6.74
N LEU A 64 -9.97 7.56 5.63
CA LEU A 64 -10.72 6.29 5.51
C LEU A 64 -9.80 5.11 5.26
N GLY A 65 -8.61 5.34 4.72
CA GLY A 65 -7.70 4.28 4.37
C GLY A 65 -6.41 4.83 3.79
N THR A 66 -5.47 3.94 3.52
CA THR A 66 -4.15 4.32 3.02
C THR A 66 -3.55 3.19 2.19
N VAL A 67 -2.59 3.56 1.34
CA VAL A 67 -1.75 2.63 0.59
C VAL A 67 -0.38 3.26 0.44
N SER A 68 0.67 2.45 0.34
CA SER A 68 2.03 2.95 0.17
C SER A 68 2.70 2.35 -1.06
N LEU A 69 3.60 3.12 -1.65
CA LEU A 69 4.58 2.64 -2.61
C LEU A 69 5.93 2.61 -1.90
N LYS A 70 6.62 1.48 -1.97
CA LYS A 70 7.82 1.20 -1.19
C LYS A 70 8.94 0.66 -2.05
N LEU A 71 10.16 0.72 -1.53
CA LEU A 71 11.34 0.15 -2.18
C LEU A 71 11.78 -1.11 -1.43
N LYS A 72 12.08 -2.17 -2.19
CA LYS A 72 12.72 -3.39 -1.68
C LYS A 72 12.05 -3.97 -0.44
N GLU A 73 10.73 -4.07 -0.49
CA GLU A 73 9.91 -4.52 0.64
C GLU A 73 10.26 -5.92 1.14
N VAL A 74 10.55 -6.83 0.21
CA VAL A 74 10.82 -8.24 0.55
C VAL A 74 12.29 -8.53 0.29
N GLU A 75 13.08 -8.66 1.34
CA GLU A 75 14.53 -8.77 1.24
C GLU A 75 15.00 -10.09 0.63
N ILE A 76 14.16 -11.13 0.63
CA ILE A 76 14.51 -12.38 -0.07
C ILE A 76 14.31 -12.28 -1.59
N ARG A 77 13.80 -11.15 -2.08
CA ARG A 77 13.64 -10.86 -3.51
C ARG A 77 14.20 -9.48 -3.83
N PRO A 78 15.50 -9.29 -3.66
CA PRO A 78 16.10 -7.95 -3.88
C PRO A 78 16.00 -7.46 -5.33
N GLN A 79 15.78 -8.36 -6.28
CA GLN A 79 15.60 -8.00 -7.69
C GLN A 79 14.25 -7.33 -7.95
N TYR A 80 13.28 -7.47 -7.06
CA TYR A 80 11.99 -6.79 -7.17
C TYR A 80 12.07 -5.49 -6.37
N GLU A 81 12.19 -4.37 -7.07
CA GLU A 81 12.55 -3.11 -6.43
C GLU A 81 11.36 -2.30 -5.94
N HIS A 82 10.29 -2.24 -6.72
CA HIS A 82 9.17 -1.33 -6.45
C HIS A 82 7.94 -2.11 -6.00
N TRP A 83 7.40 -1.73 -4.84
CA TRP A 83 6.34 -2.48 -4.16
C TRP A 83 5.16 -1.61 -3.81
N LEU A 84 3.96 -2.16 -3.95
CA LEU A 84 2.74 -1.62 -3.36
C LEU A 84 2.51 -2.38 -2.05
N GLY A 85 2.18 -1.67 -1.00
CA GLY A 85 1.94 -2.32 0.28
C GLY A 85 1.22 -1.43 1.26
N THR A 86 1.04 -1.94 2.46
CA THR A 86 0.39 -1.24 3.55
C THR A 86 -0.99 -0.72 3.13
N LEU A 87 -1.75 -1.55 2.42
CA LEU A 87 -3.12 -1.23 2.03
C LEU A 87 -4.04 -1.48 3.23
N PHE A 88 -4.72 -0.45 3.67
CA PHE A 88 -5.65 -0.54 4.79
C PHE A 88 -6.87 0.34 4.52
N VAL A 89 -8.06 -0.21 4.79
CA VAL A 89 -9.31 0.54 4.78
C VAL A 89 -9.96 0.33 6.14
N GLN A 90 -10.37 1.42 6.78
CA GLN A 90 -11.00 1.38 8.09
C GLN A 90 -12.27 0.52 8.03
N GLY A 91 -12.48 -0.31 9.07
CA GLY A 91 -13.47 -1.39 9.02
C GLY A 91 -14.88 -1.00 8.61
N SER A 92 -15.38 0.16 9.08
CA SER A 92 -16.73 0.63 8.74
C SER A 92 -16.87 1.07 7.28
N HIS A 93 -15.76 1.22 6.57
CA HIS A 93 -15.74 1.67 5.17
C HIS A 93 -15.31 0.58 4.19
N ARG A 94 -15.10 -0.65 4.67
CA ARG A 94 -14.77 -1.79 3.81
C ARG A 94 -15.97 -2.19 2.97
N GLY A 95 -15.69 -2.81 1.82
CA GLY A 95 -16.72 -3.27 0.91
C GLY A 95 -17.35 -2.19 0.03
N LYS A 96 -16.79 -0.99 0.02
CA LYS A 96 -17.30 0.16 -0.73
C LYS A 96 -16.41 0.58 -1.90
N GLY A 97 -15.39 -0.23 -2.23
CA GLY A 97 -14.50 0.05 -3.35
C GLY A 97 -13.30 0.94 -3.03
N ILE A 98 -13.15 1.39 -1.80
CA ILE A 98 -12.06 2.31 -1.42
C ILE A 98 -10.69 1.65 -1.61
N GLY A 99 -10.55 0.39 -1.26
CA GLY A 99 -9.32 -0.35 -1.46
C GLY A 99 -8.90 -0.39 -2.93
N SER A 100 -9.85 -0.66 -3.82
CA SER A 100 -9.60 -0.66 -5.26
C SER A 100 -9.19 0.72 -5.76
N TRP A 101 -9.83 1.78 -5.27
CA TRP A 101 -9.47 3.15 -5.65
C TRP A 101 -8.06 3.50 -5.19
N LEU A 102 -7.68 3.08 -3.98
CA LEU A 102 -6.32 3.29 -3.46
C LEU A 102 -5.28 2.56 -4.31
N ILE A 103 -5.54 1.29 -4.66
CA ILE A 103 -4.64 0.51 -5.49
C ILE A 103 -4.45 1.17 -6.85
N GLU A 104 -5.55 1.58 -7.49
CA GLU A 104 -5.48 2.22 -8.80
C GLU A 104 -4.78 3.58 -8.74
N ALA A 105 -5.01 4.36 -7.68
CA ALA A 105 -4.33 5.64 -7.50
C ALA A 105 -2.82 5.43 -7.33
N ALA A 106 -2.41 4.45 -6.52
CA ALA A 106 -1.00 4.13 -6.34
C ALA A 106 -0.36 3.66 -7.66
N THR A 107 -1.09 2.88 -8.43
CA THR A 107 -0.62 2.40 -9.73
C THR A 107 -0.39 3.56 -10.70
N LYS A 108 -1.29 4.53 -10.71
CA LYS A 108 -1.12 5.75 -11.53
C LYS A 108 0.09 6.55 -11.10
N GLU A 109 0.32 6.68 -9.79
CA GLU A 109 1.50 7.38 -9.28
C GLU A 109 2.79 6.67 -9.67
N ALA A 110 2.82 5.35 -9.56
CA ALA A 110 3.98 4.57 -9.97
C ALA A 110 4.26 4.77 -11.46
N ASN A 111 3.22 4.75 -12.29
CA ASN A 111 3.37 4.98 -13.72
C ASN A 111 3.89 6.40 -14.01
N ARG A 112 3.37 7.40 -13.30
CA ARG A 112 3.85 8.79 -13.43
C ARG A 112 5.34 8.90 -13.10
N LEU A 113 5.80 8.14 -12.12
CA LEU A 113 7.19 8.15 -11.68
C LEU A 113 8.12 7.30 -12.58
N GLY A 114 7.58 6.71 -13.64
CA GLY A 114 8.38 5.94 -14.60
C GLY A 114 8.65 4.51 -14.16
N ILE A 115 7.91 4.01 -13.18
CA ILE A 115 8.06 2.64 -12.70
C ILE A 115 7.36 1.70 -13.66
N GLY A 116 8.09 0.71 -14.19
CA GLY A 116 7.55 -0.22 -15.18
C GLY A 116 6.82 -1.42 -14.61
N GLU A 117 7.16 -1.81 -13.40
CA GLU A 117 6.58 -2.97 -12.74
C GLU A 117 6.40 -2.70 -11.26
N LEU A 118 5.24 -3.10 -10.73
CA LEU A 118 4.98 -3.10 -9.29
C LEU A 118 4.80 -4.52 -8.80
N TYR A 119 5.29 -4.76 -7.59
CA TYR A 119 5.12 -6.02 -6.88
C TYR A 119 4.30 -5.78 -5.62
N LEU A 120 3.64 -6.81 -5.15
CA LEU A 120 3.04 -6.85 -3.82
C LEU A 120 3.15 -8.26 -3.28
N TYR A 121 3.01 -8.42 -1.98
CA TYR A 121 2.77 -9.75 -1.44
C TYR A 121 1.51 -9.73 -0.58
N THR A 122 0.84 -10.86 -0.53
CA THR A 122 -0.34 -11.03 0.30
C THR A 122 -0.38 -12.43 0.88
N ARG A 123 -1.00 -12.56 2.04
CA ARG A 123 -1.23 -13.84 2.72
C ARG A 123 -2.70 -14.21 2.75
N ASN A 124 -3.55 -13.42 2.09
CA ASN A 124 -5.00 -13.53 2.16
C ASN A 124 -5.56 -13.83 0.77
N GLN A 125 -6.33 -14.93 0.64
CA GLN A 125 -6.89 -15.33 -0.64
C GLN A 125 -7.90 -14.34 -1.21
N GLU A 126 -8.66 -13.67 -0.35
CA GLU A 126 -9.63 -12.67 -0.81
C GLU A 126 -8.90 -11.48 -1.42
N ASN A 127 -7.80 -11.07 -0.81
CA ASN A 127 -6.97 -10.00 -1.36
C ASN A 127 -6.31 -10.44 -2.68
N GLU A 128 -5.87 -11.69 -2.76
CA GLU A 128 -5.33 -12.23 -4.00
C GLU A 128 -6.34 -12.10 -5.14
N ARG A 129 -7.61 -12.44 -4.89
CA ARG A 129 -8.67 -12.32 -5.89
C ARG A 129 -8.93 -10.86 -6.27
N LEU A 130 -8.91 -9.97 -5.30
CA LEU A 130 -9.08 -8.54 -5.56
C LEU A 130 -7.97 -8.02 -6.47
N TYR A 131 -6.73 -8.33 -6.15
CA TYR A 131 -5.60 -7.89 -6.97
C TYR A 131 -5.68 -8.49 -8.36
N ALA A 132 -6.05 -9.76 -8.50
CA ALA A 132 -6.20 -10.39 -9.80
C ALA A 132 -7.23 -9.66 -10.67
N LYS A 133 -8.35 -9.24 -10.08
CA LYS A 133 -9.37 -8.46 -10.81
C LYS A 133 -8.83 -7.12 -11.29
N LEU A 134 -7.84 -6.57 -10.61
CA LEU A 134 -7.25 -5.29 -10.95
C LEU A 134 -6.03 -5.40 -11.86
N GLY A 135 -5.78 -6.59 -12.41
CA GLY A 135 -4.72 -6.78 -13.39
C GLY A 135 -3.40 -7.30 -12.84
N TRP A 136 -3.37 -7.70 -11.57
CA TRP A 136 -2.17 -8.28 -10.97
C TRP A 136 -2.14 -9.79 -11.25
N VAL A 137 -0.93 -10.33 -11.46
CA VAL A 137 -0.74 -11.75 -11.73
C VAL A 137 0.22 -12.34 -10.70
N VAL A 138 -0.01 -13.62 -10.36
CA VAL A 138 0.85 -14.34 -9.42
C VAL A 138 2.21 -14.58 -10.10
N VAL A 139 3.29 -14.18 -9.42
CA VAL A 139 4.65 -14.44 -9.85
C VAL A 139 5.16 -15.71 -9.19
N GLU A 140 4.98 -15.83 -7.88
CA GLU A 140 5.44 -16.99 -7.15
C GLU A 140 4.74 -17.08 -5.79
N ARG A 141 4.74 -18.29 -5.25
CA ARG A 141 4.28 -18.57 -3.89
C ARG A 141 5.51 -18.92 -3.08
N VAL A 142 5.70 -18.24 -1.96
CA VAL A 142 6.91 -18.35 -1.16
C VAL A 142 6.56 -18.47 0.32
N GLU A 143 7.52 -18.91 1.12
CA GLU A 143 7.47 -18.75 2.56
C GLU A 143 8.29 -17.49 2.89
N TYR A 144 7.66 -16.55 3.57
CA TYR A 144 8.29 -15.29 3.95
C TYR A 144 8.01 -15.01 5.41
N GLN A 145 9.08 -14.80 6.17
CA GLN A 145 8.99 -14.59 7.62
C GLN A 145 8.22 -15.71 8.32
N GLY A 146 8.50 -16.97 7.90
CA GLY A 146 7.91 -18.17 8.49
C GLY A 146 6.46 -18.42 8.13
N ARG A 147 5.89 -17.71 7.16
CA ARG A 147 4.49 -17.85 6.75
C ARG A 147 4.35 -17.86 5.23
N PRO A 148 3.38 -18.62 4.70
CA PRO A 148 3.12 -18.59 3.26
C PRO A 148 2.73 -17.20 2.79
N ALA A 149 3.22 -16.82 1.63
CA ALA A 149 2.87 -15.57 0.98
C ALA A 149 2.83 -15.77 -0.53
N VAL A 150 2.05 -14.91 -1.20
CA VAL A 150 1.96 -14.88 -2.65
C VAL A 150 2.53 -13.56 -3.12
N ILE A 151 3.49 -13.61 -4.03
CA ILE A 151 4.03 -12.41 -4.66
C ILE A 151 3.30 -12.23 -5.97
N MET A 152 2.76 -11.04 -6.17
CA MET A 152 2.05 -10.68 -7.39
C MET A 152 2.73 -9.49 -8.05
N LYS A 153 2.52 -9.36 -9.35
CA LYS A 153 3.12 -8.30 -10.15
C LYS A 153 2.07 -7.68 -11.06
N ARG A 154 2.19 -6.38 -11.28
CA ARG A 154 1.48 -5.69 -12.33
C ARG A 154 2.49 -4.95 -13.20
N VAL A 155 2.47 -5.24 -14.50
CA VAL A 155 3.24 -4.48 -15.49
C VAL A 155 2.43 -3.22 -15.79
N LEU A 156 3.07 -2.07 -15.63
CA LEU A 156 2.41 -0.81 -15.86
C LEU A 156 2.48 -0.46 -17.34
N ALA A 157 1.35 -0.05 -17.89
CA ALA A 157 1.32 0.35 -19.29
C ALA A 157 2.20 1.57 -19.45
N GLU A 158 3.17 1.47 -20.36
CA GLU A 158 3.87 2.66 -20.80
C GLU A 158 2.80 3.59 -21.37
N SER A 159 2.87 4.87 -20.98
CA SER A 159 1.97 5.83 -21.59
C SER A 159 2.20 5.76 -23.09
N ASP A 160 1.22 5.28 -23.80
CA ASP A 160 1.27 5.30 -25.26
C ASP A 160 1.38 6.75 -25.69
N VAL A 161 2.47 7.01 -26.27
CA VAL A 161 2.73 8.32 -26.81
C VAL A 161 1.79 8.59 -27.96
#